data_077372809194fc8d18a95cba5af0e35b
#
_entry.id   077372809194fc8d18a95cba5af0e35b
#
_cell.length_a   1.000
_cell.length_b   1.000
_cell.length_c   1.000
_cell.angle_alpha   90.00
_cell.angle_beta   90.00
_cell.angle_gamma   90.00
#
_symmetry.space_group_name_H-M   'P 1'
#
loop_
_entity.id
_entity.type
_entity.pdbx_description
1 polymer ?
#
loop_
_entity_poly.entity_id
_entity_poly.type
_entity_poly.pdbx_seq_one_letter_code
_entity_poly.pdbx_strand_id
1 'polypeptide(L)'
;DGSVVTDDQGRAELLNHTFASKFTDPRASVLPEASTYDVDRLSRFCVSESAVRAALKSVPVNKACGPDNISVRIVVECADELVIPLTKICNASIRSGVFPEKWKRANIIPIFKKGDKKVPSNYRSVSLLPLFGKILERIVYDQLYTHVSPALCSEQHGFIPRRSCITNLAVYIQSAWEAISDGYQTDAIYTDYSAAFQSVNHSLLIHKLKKIPTN
;
A
#
# COMPACT_ATOMS: atom_id res chain seq x y z
N ASP A 1 16.59 -1.69 -28.85
CA ASP A 1 16.85 -1.78 -30.28
C ASP A 1 15.77 -1.07 -31.13
N GLY A 2 14.69 -0.59 -30.57
CA GLY A 2 13.60 0.13 -31.26
C GLY A 2 12.63 -0.79 -32.00
N SER A 3 12.72 -2.11 -31.86
CA SER A 3 11.76 -3.05 -32.43
C SER A 3 10.39 -2.92 -31.79
N VAL A 4 9.33 -3.11 -32.59
CA VAL A 4 7.94 -3.05 -32.10
C VAL A 4 7.42 -4.46 -31.87
N VAL A 5 7.06 -4.75 -30.64
CA VAL A 5 6.44 -6.03 -30.26
C VAL A 5 4.95 -5.96 -30.59
N THR A 6 4.47 -6.88 -31.43
CA THR A 6 3.09 -6.88 -31.92
C THR A 6 2.19 -7.95 -31.32
N ASP A 7 2.77 -9.06 -30.84
CA ASP A 7 2.03 -10.14 -30.20
C ASP A 7 1.76 -9.87 -28.73
N ASP A 8 0.70 -10.48 -28.20
CA ASP A 8 0.22 -10.19 -26.85
C ASP A 8 1.16 -10.75 -25.76
N GLN A 9 1.79 -11.90 -26.00
CA GLN A 9 2.72 -12.49 -25.07
C GLN A 9 3.98 -11.63 -24.93
N GLY A 10 4.58 -11.24 -26.05
CA GLY A 10 5.76 -10.37 -26.06
C GLY A 10 5.49 -9.01 -25.41
N ARG A 11 4.29 -8.43 -25.64
CA ARG A 11 3.87 -7.19 -24.94
C ARG A 11 3.77 -7.40 -23.44
N ALA A 12 3.18 -8.51 -22.98
CA ALA A 12 3.07 -8.82 -21.56
C ALA A 12 4.44 -9.01 -20.92
N GLU A 13 5.36 -9.73 -21.56
CA GLU A 13 6.73 -9.94 -21.10
C GLU A 13 7.52 -8.63 -21.03
N LEU A 14 7.44 -7.78 -22.04
CA LEU A 14 8.09 -6.47 -22.09
C LEU A 14 7.61 -5.56 -20.96
N LEU A 15 6.30 -5.50 -20.73
CA LEU A 15 5.72 -4.72 -19.64
C LEU A 15 6.10 -5.30 -18.27
N ASN A 16 6.07 -6.61 -18.11
CA ASN A 16 6.49 -7.29 -16.89
C ASN A 16 7.95 -7.00 -16.54
N HIS A 17 8.84 -7.11 -17.50
CA HIS A 17 10.25 -6.76 -17.33
C HIS A 17 10.42 -5.29 -16.94
N THR A 18 9.70 -4.38 -17.61
CA THR A 18 9.74 -2.94 -17.34
C THR A 18 9.23 -2.61 -15.93
N PHE A 19 8.21 -3.31 -15.45
CA PHE A 19 7.71 -3.10 -14.09
C PHE A 19 8.61 -3.73 -13.04
N ALA A 20 9.13 -4.93 -13.29
CA ALA A 20 10.03 -5.63 -12.39
C ALA A 20 11.37 -4.89 -12.18
N SER A 21 11.90 -4.24 -13.24
CA SER A 21 13.16 -3.48 -13.16
C SER A 21 13.11 -2.25 -12.25
N LYS A 22 11.92 -1.81 -11.84
CA LYS A 22 11.73 -0.66 -10.93
C LYS A 22 11.84 -1.04 -9.45
N PHE A 23 11.85 -2.34 -9.12
CA PHE A 23 11.99 -2.76 -7.73
C PHE A 23 13.44 -2.70 -7.27
N THR A 24 13.63 -2.18 -6.06
CA THR A 24 14.96 -2.09 -5.42
C THR A 24 15.40 -3.48 -4.93
N ASP A 25 16.68 -3.84 -5.18
CA ASP A 25 17.27 -5.06 -4.59
C ASP A 25 17.35 -4.87 -3.06
N PRO A 26 16.70 -5.72 -2.27
CA PRO A 26 16.70 -5.62 -0.81
C PRO A 26 18.09 -5.82 -0.18
N ARG A 27 19.06 -6.40 -0.93
CA ARG A 27 20.42 -6.67 -0.45
C ARG A 27 21.38 -5.49 -0.58
N ALA A 28 20.99 -4.43 -1.30
CA ALA A 28 21.88 -3.33 -1.72
C ALA A 28 22.06 -2.21 -0.69
N SER A 29 21.60 -2.33 0.56
CA SER A 29 21.64 -1.20 1.50
C SER A 29 22.26 -1.55 2.86
N VAL A 30 23.15 -0.68 3.31
CA VAL A 30 23.54 -0.58 4.71
C VAL A 30 22.30 -0.11 5.49
N LEU A 31 21.89 -0.87 6.50
CA LEU A 31 20.76 -0.49 7.35
C LEU A 31 21.19 0.67 8.25
N PRO A 32 20.61 1.87 8.13
CA PRO A 32 20.89 2.97 9.04
C PRO A 32 20.41 2.64 10.46
N GLU A 33 21.00 3.28 11.46
CA GLU A 33 20.41 3.27 12.79
C GLU A 33 18.98 3.84 12.71
N ALA A 34 18.00 3.02 13.02
CA ALA A 34 16.63 3.45 13.07
C ALA A 34 16.33 4.09 14.43
N SER A 35 15.75 5.27 14.42
CA SER A 35 15.19 5.90 15.62
C SER A 35 14.19 4.95 16.30
N THR A 36 14.16 4.93 17.61
CA THR A 36 13.10 4.28 18.38
C THR A 36 11.83 5.14 18.29
N TYR A 37 10.69 4.49 18.11
CA TYR A 37 9.41 5.18 18.12
C TYR A 37 8.87 5.21 19.57
N ASP A 38 8.46 6.39 20.02
CA ASP A 38 7.77 6.57 21.30
C ASP A 38 6.28 6.26 21.11
N VAL A 39 5.97 4.98 21.10
CA VAL A 39 4.60 4.46 21.01
C VAL A 39 4.46 3.31 22.03
N ASP A 40 3.28 3.17 22.59
CA ASP A 40 2.95 2.06 23.47
C ASP A 40 3.21 0.71 22.80
N ARG A 41 3.42 -0.35 23.59
CA ARG A 41 3.59 -1.69 23.01
C ARG A 41 2.32 -2.14 22.31
N LEU A 42 2.44 -2.63 21.07
CA LEU A 42 1.34 -3.24 20.35
C LEU A 42 0.90 -4.50 21.12
N SER A 43 -0.35 -4.51 21.59
CA SER A 43 -0.97 -5.69 22.18
C SER A 43 -1.05 -6.83 21.16
N ARG A 44 -1.22 -8.06 21.64
CA ARG A 44 -1.27 -9.26 20.79
C ARG A 44 -2.22 -9.07 19.61
N PHE A 45 -1.66 -9.19 18.40
CA PHE A 45 -2.41 -9.04 17.17
C PHE A 45 -3.41 -10.18 17.00
N CYS A 46 -4.69 -9.86 16.89
CA CYS A 46 -5.77 -10.84 16.75
C CYS A 46 -6.86 -10.32 15.81
N VAL A 47 -7.32 -11.18 14.92
CA VAL A 47 -8.44 -10.87 14.01
C VAL A 47 -9.72 -11.34 14.63
N SER A 48 -10.67 -10.44 14.89
CA SER A 48 -12.01 -10.75 15.39
C SER A 48 -12.99 -11.03 14.24
N GLU A 49 -14.02 -11.81 14.52
CA GLU A 49 -15.12 -12.05 13.57
C GLU A 49 -15.83 -10.75 13.18
N SER A 50 -15.98 -9.81 14.11
CA SER A 50 -16.57 -8.50 13.84
C SER A 50 -15.74 -7.67 12.87
N ALA A 51 -14.41 -7.69 12.98
CA ALA A 51 -13.51 -7.03 12.05
C ALA A 51 -13.58 -7.64 10.65
N VAL A 52 -13.61 -8.97 10.55
CA VAL A 52 -13.76 -9.67 9.27
C VAL A 52 -15.10 -9.35 8.63
N ARG A 53 -16.20 -9.39 9.39
CA ARG A 53 -17.54 -9.04 8.93
C ARG A 53 -17.62 -7.61 8.39
N ALA A 54 -17.08 -6.66 9.15
CA ALA A 54 -17.04 -5.26 8.73
C ALA A 54 -16.20 -5.08 7.45
N ALA A 55 -15.04 -5.72 7.38
CA ALA A 55 -14.18 -5.67 6.19
C ALA A 55 -14.86 -6.28 4.96
N LEU A 56 -15.50 -7.45 5.08
CA LEU A 56 -16.25 -8.09 4.00
C LEU A 56 -17.37 -7.19 3.47
N LYS A 57 -18.21 -6.64 4.38
CA LYS A 57 -19.35 -5.79 4.01
C LYS A 57 -18.96 -4.41 3.49
N SER A 58 -17.75 -3.94 3.76
CA SER A 58 -17.25 -2.65 3.26
C SER A 58 -16.73 -2.68 1.82
N VAL A 59 -16.57 -3.87 1.22
CA VAL A 59 -16.01 -3.99 -0.14
C VAL A 59 -17.02 -3.54 -1.18
N PRO A 60 -16.69 -2.59 -2.08
CA PRO A 60 -17.55 -2.23 -3.18
C PRO A 60 -17.71 -3.39 -4.18
N VAL A 61 -18.94 -3.81 -4.44
CA VAL A 61 -19.29 -4.99 -5.25
C VAL A 61 -18.80 -4.94 -6.71
N ASN A 62 -18.51 -3.75 -7.23
CA ASN A 62 -18.08 -3.53 -8.61
C ASN A 62 -16.55 -3.61 -8.79
N LYS A 63 -15.81 -4.12 -7.81
CA LYS A 63 -14.36 -4.29 -7.94
C LYS A 63 -14.02 -5.51 -8.79
N ALA A 64 -12.94 -5.38 -9.57
CA ALA A 64 -12.39 -6.48 -10.36
C ALA A 64 -11.87 -7.61 -9.45
N CYS A 65 -12.04 -8.85 -9.92
CA CYS A 65 -11.52 -10.05 -9.28
C CYS A 65 -9.99 -10.11 -9.35
N GLY A 66 -9.38 -10.78 -8.39
CA GLY A 66 -7.98 -11.21 -8.47
C GLY A 66 -7.81 -12.43 -9.39
N PRO A 67 -6.59 -13.02 -9.41
CA PRO A 67 -6.29 -14.20 -10.24
C PRO A 67 -7.03 -15.48 -9.80
N ASP A 68 -7.67 -15.46 -8.64
CA ASP A 68 -8.52 -16.52 -8.11
C ASP A 68 -9.93 -16.56 -8.73
N ASN A 69 -10.28 -15.51 -9.51
CA ASN A 69 -11.59 -15.32 -10.14
C ASN A 69 -12.77 -15.34 -9.17
N ILE A 70 -12.54 -15.09 -7.88
CA ILE A 70 -13.61 -15.03 -6.88
C ILE A 70 -14.36 -13.71 -7.04
N SER A 71 -15.67 -13.80 -7.35
CA SER A 71 -16.52 -12.63 -7.51
C SER A 71 -16.69 -11.89 -6.20
N VAL A 72 -16.38 -10.59 -6.21
CA VAL A 72 -16.57 -9.72 -5.05
C VAL A 72 -18.03 -9.72 -4.59
N ARG A 73 -18.99 -9.72 -5.53
CA ARG A 73 -20.42 -9.76 -5.24
C ARG A 73 -20.80 -11.00 -4.42
N ILE A 74 -20.35 -12.18 -4.84
CA ILE A 74 -20.62 -13.43 -4.10
C ILE A 74 -20.04 -13.36 -2.69
N VAL A 75 -18.81 -12.86 -2.53
CA VAL A 75 -18.18 -12.75 -1.21
C VAL A 75 -18.92 -11.78 -0.29
N VAL A 76 -19.46 -10.68 -0.82
CA VAL A 76 -20.24 -9.72 -0.02
C VAL A 76 -21.61 -10.29 0.35
N GLU A 77 -22.27 -10.98 -0.57
CA GLU A 77 -23.57 -11.61 -0.34
C GLU A 77 -23.46 -12.77 0.67
N CYS A 78 -22.39 -13.57 0.61
CA CYS A 78 -22.11 -14.67 1.54
C CYS A 78 -21.22 -14.25 2.73
N ALA A 79 -21.19 -12.95 3.07
CA ALA A 79 -20.25 -12.45 4.08
C ALA A 79 -20.45 -13.11 5.45
N ASP A 80 -21.70 -13.35 5.85
CA ASP A 80 -22.01 -13.90 7.16
C ASP A 80 -21.52 -15.35 7.31
N GLU A 81 -21.60 -16.15 6.26
CA GLU A 81 -21.12 -17.54 6.20
C GLU A 81 -19.57 -17.59 6.13
N LEU A 82 -18.96 -16.60 5.51
CA LEU A 82 -17.51 -16.54 5.32
C LEU A 82 -16.77 -16.02 6.55
N VAL A 83 -17.43 -15.33 7.48
CA VAL A 83 -16.78 -14.71 8.66
C VAL A 83 -15.97 -15.73 9.45
N ILE A 84 -16.58 -16.84 9.86
CA ILE A 84 -15.92 -17.83 10.73
C ILE A 84 -14.71 -18.49 10.06
N PRO A 85 -14.83 -19.09 8.85
CA PRO A 85 -13.69 -19.72 8.20
C PRO A 85 -12.58 -18.72 7.87
N LEU A 86 -12.93 -17.51 7.41
CA LEU A 86 -11.93 -16.49 7.08
C LEU A 86 -11.19 -16.00 8.33
N THR A 87 -11.90 -15.79 9.45
CA THR A 87 -11.27 -15.42 10.72
C THR A 87 -10.26 -16.47 11.17
N LYS A 88 -10.59 -17.75 11.04
CA LYS A 88 -9.66 -18.86 11.36
C LYS A 88 -8.41 -18.82 10.47
N ILE A 89 -8.56 -18.64 9.16
CA ILE A 89 -7.45 -18.55 8.22
C ILE A 89 -6.57 -17.34 8.53
N CYS A 90 -7.16 -16.17 8.75
CA CYS A 90 -6.44 -14.94 9.09
C CYS A 90 -5.62 -15.11 10.37
N ASN A 91 -6.22 -15.64 11.44
CA ASN A 91 -5.51 -15.87 12.69
C ASN A 91 -4.45 -16.97 12.58
N ALA A 92 -4.66 -17.99 11.76
CA ALA A 92 -3.64 -19.00 11.48
C ALA A 92 -2.44 -18.37 10.73
N SER A 93 -2.70 -17.54 9.72
CA SER A 93 -1.68 -16.80 8.98
C SER A 93 -0.84 -15.91 9.89
N ILE A 94 -1.48 -15.14 10.77
CA ILE A 94 -0.80 -14.25 11.73
C ILE A 94 0.05 -15.05 12.72
N ARG A 95 -0.49 -16.12 13.32
CA ARG A 95 0.24 -16.95 14.29
C ARG A 95 1.45 -17.67 13.69
N SER A 96 1.32 -18.13 12.45
CA SER A 96 2.42 -18.83 11.77
C SER A 96 3.44 -17.89 11.11
N GLY A 97 3.11 -16.60 10.93
CA GLY A 97 3.89 -15.66 10.13
C GLY A 97 3.88 -16.00 8.62
N VAL A 98 2.96 -16.85 8.18
CA VAL A 98 2.88 -17.29 6.78
C VAL A 98 1.65 -16.69 6.11
N PHE A 99 1.88 -15.81 5.12
CA PHE A 99 0.82 -15.30 4.27
C PHE A 99 0.44 -16.36 3.21
N PRO A 100 -0.85 -16.68 2.99
CA PRO A 100 -1.27 -17.73 2.07
C PRO A 100 -0.73 -17.53 0.65
N GLU A 101 -0.11 -18.56 0.06
CA GLU A 101 0.54 -18.47 -1.26
C GLU A 101 -0.40 -18.02 -2.38
N LYS A 102 -1.65 -18.48 -2.37
CA LYS A 102 -2.66 -18.06 -3.35
C LYS A 102 -2.99 -16.56 -3.26
N TRP A 103 -2.80 -15.92 -2.10
CA TRP A 103 -3.07 -14.51 -1.91
C TRP A 103 -1.89 -13.60 -2.31
N LYS A 104 -0.70 -14.17 -2.51
CA LYS A 104 0.50 -13.45 -2.98
C LYS A 104 0.50 -13.17 -4.48
N ARG A 105 -0.35 -13.84 -5.25
CA ARG A 105 -0.43 -13.68 -6.70
C ARG A 105 -1.31 -12.48 -7.06
N ALA A 106 -0.96 -11.80 -8.15
CA ALA A 106 -1.74 -10.69 -8.68
C ALA A 106 -1.80 -10.74 -10.21
N ASN A 107 -2.90 -10.31 -10.79
CA ASN A 107 -2.95 -9.93 -12.19
C ASN A 107 -2.45 -8.50 -12.33
N ILE A 108 -1.48 -8.25 -13.19
CA ILE A 108 -0.93 -6.93 -13.42
C ILE A 108 -1.61 -6.31 -14.64
N ILE A 109 -2.29 -5.19 -14.43
CA ILE A 109 -2.95 -4.44 -15.50
C ILE A 109 -2.10 -3.19 -15.80
N PRO A 110 -1.60 -3.04 -17.04
CA PRO A 110 -0.90 -1.84 -17.45
C PRO A 110 -1.88 -0.71 -17.74
N ILE A 111 -1.76 0.40 -17.02
CA ILE A 111 -2.55 1.61 -17.22
C ILE A 111 -1.68 2.69 -17.84
N PHE A 112 -2.05 3.16 -19.02
CA PHE A 112 -1.35 4.26 -19.69
C PHE A 112 -1.40 5.55 -18.86
N LYS A 113 -0.26 6.21 -18.69
CA LYS A 113 -0.13 7.44 -17.91
C LYS A 113 -0.05 8.69 -18.80
N LYS A 114 0.94 8.75 -19.67
CA LYS A 114 1.22 9.89 -20.56
C LYS A 114 2.32 9.54 -21.58
N GLY A 115 2.48 10.35 -22.61
CA GLY A 115 3.54 10.21 -23.59
C GLY A 115 3.16 9.28 -24.76
N ASP A 116 4.11 8.60 -25.35
CA ASP A 116 3.89 7.65 -26.43
C ASP A 116 3.43 6.30 -25.87
N LYS A 117 2.32 5.77 -26.39
CA LYS A 117 1.75 4.46 -26.02
C LYS A 117 2.65 3.28 -26.39
N LYS A 118 3.61 3.47 -27.31
CA LYS A 118 4.59 2.44 -27.68
C LYS A 118 5.70 2.27 -26.65
N VAL A 119 5.85 3.20 -25.71
CA VAL A 119 6.93 3.19 -24.73
C VAL A 119 6.44 2.56 -23.42
N PRO A 120 6.98 1.40 -23.00
CA PRO A 120 6.50 0.66 -21.81
C PRO A 120 6.62 1.45 -20.50
N SER A 121 7.62 2.33 -20.37
CA SER A 121 7.81 3.17 -19.17
C SER A 121 6.68 4.19 -18.96
N ASN A 122 5.87 4.47 -20.00
CA ASN A 122 4.71 5.35 -19.94
C ASN A 122 3.46 4.69 -19.32
N TYR A 123 3.58 3.43 -18.90
CA TYR A 123 2.52 2.70 -18.22
C TYR A 123 2.79 2.57 -16.72
N ARG A 124 1.69 2.50 -15.96
CA ARG A 124 1.69 2.13 -14.53
C ARG A 124 1.18 0.71 -14.38
N SER A 125 1.78 -0.06 -13.48
CA SER A 125 1.23 -1.36 -13.07
C SER A 125 0.15 -1.17 -12.01
N VAL A 126 -1.01 -1.77 -12.21
CA VAL A 126 -2.05 -1.91 -11.19
C VAL A 126 -2.19 -3.39 -10.88
N SER A 127 -1.99 -3.76 -9.61
CA SER A 127 -2.07 -5.14 -9.14
C SER A 127 -3.49 -5.47 -8.70
N LEU A 128 -4.12 -6.43 -9.36
CA LEU A 128 -5.40 -7.01 -8.94
C LEU A 128 -5.12 -8.21 -8.04
N LEU A 129 -5.15 -8.00 -6.75
CA LEU A 129 -4.92 -9.00 -5.71
C LEU A 129 -6.20 -9.79 -5.39
N PRO A 130 -6.10 -11.02 -4.88
CA PRO A 130 -7.22 -11.77 -4.30
C PRO A 130 -7.91 -10.98 -3.19
N LEU A 131 -9.23 -11.06 -3.16
CA LEU A 131 -10.03 -10.27 -2.22
C LEU A 131 -9.73 -10.62 -0.76
N PHE A 132 -9.58 -11.90 -0.42
CA PHE A 132 -9.30 -12.33 0.95
C PHE A 132 -7.95 -11.84 1.47
N GLY A 133 -6.93 -11.75 0.58
CA GLY A 133 -5.66 -11.12 0.91
C GLY A 133 -5.83 -9.65 1.30
N LYS A 134 -6.58 -8.88 0.49
CA LYS A 134 -6.88 -7.46 0.79
C LYS A 134 -7.64 -7.28 2.11
N ILE A 135 -8.55 -8.21 2.44
CA ILE A 135 -9.28 -8.16 3.72
C ILE A 135 -8.33 -8.34 4.90
N LEU A 136 -7.43 -9.33 4.84
CA LEU A 136 -6.41 -9.50 5.88
C LEU A 136 -5.51 -8.27 5.99
N GLU A 137 -4.98 -7.78 4.86
CA GLU A 137 -4.14 -6.57 4.83
C GLU A 137 -4.86 -5.35 5.40
N ARG A 138 -6.14 -5.17 5.11
CA ARG A 138 -6.95 -4.07 5.65
C ARG A 138 -7.08 -4.16 7.17
N ILE A 139 -7.37 -5.34 7.71
CA ILE A 139 -7.50 -5.54 9.16
C ILE A 139 -6.15 -5.30 9.86
N VAL A 140 -5.05 -5.77 9.25
CA VAL A 140 -3.69 -5.52 9.74
C VAL A 140 -3.37 -4.03 9.71
N TYR A 141 -3.69 -3.35 8.61
CA TYR A 141 -3.49 -1.91 8.46
C TYR A 141 -4.23 -1.13 9.54
N ASP A 142 -5.52 -1.41 9.77
CA ASP A 142 -6.33 -0.64 10.71
C ASP A 142 -5.78 -0.75 12.15
N GLN A 143 -5.33 -1.95 12.57
CA GLN A 143 -4.73 -2.14 13.89
C GLN A 143 -3.34 -1.48 13.98
N LEU A 144 -2.48 -1.68 12.97
CA LEU A 144 -1.15 -1.08 12.94
C LEU A 144 -1.23 0.45 12.86
N TYR A 145 -2.12 0.98 12.03
CA TYR A 145 -2.30 2.42 11.89
C TYR A 145 -2.72 3.09 13.21
N THR A 146 -3.67 2.51 13.92
CA THR A 146 -4.09 3.01 15.24
C THR A 146 -2.92 3.08 16.21
N HIS A 147 -2.02 2.09 16.13
CA HIS A 147 -0.86 2.02 17.01
C HIS A 147 0.25 3.02 16.64
N VAL A 148 0.56 3.18 15.34
CA VAL A 148 1.66 4.04 14.89
C VAL A 148 1.26 5.48 14.63
N SER A 149 -0.02 5.78 14.51
CA SER A 149 -0.51 7.11 14.16
C SER A 149 -0.04 8.25 15.09
N PRO A 150 0.16 8.04 16.41
CA PRO A 150 0.71 9.08 17.28
C PRO A 150 2.16 9.47 16.96
N ALA A 151 2.94 8.56 16.37
CA ALA A 151 4.34 8.80 15.99
C ALA A 151 4.50 9.38 14.57
N LEU A 152 3.40 9.55 13.82
CA LEU A 152 3.47 10.12 12.49
C LEU A 152 3.62 11.64 12.55
N CYS A 153 4.40 12.19 11.61
CA CYS A 153 4.64 13.62 11.50
C CYS A 153 3.33 14.39 11.31
N SER A 154 3.16 15.48 12.04
CA SER A 154 1.96 16.32 12.00
C SER A 154 1.73 16.96 10.62
N GLU A 155 2.79 17.22 9.87
CA GLU A 155 2.77 17.81 8.52
C GLU A 155 2.45 16.77 7.43
N GLN A 156 2.46 15.48 7.76
CA GLN A 156 2.11 14.42 6.81
C GLN A 156 0.62 14.43 6.48
N HIS A 157 0.26 14.72 5.24
CA HIS A 157 -1.13 14.72 4.76
C HIS A 157 -1.46 13.51 3.88
N GLY A 158 -0.51 13.03 3.07
CA GLY A 158 -0.72 11.86 2.22
C GLY A 158 -0.94 10.59 3.05
N PHE A 159 -1.92 9.77 2.65
CA PHE A 159 -2.29 8.50 3.31
C PHE A 159 -2.77 8.60 4.76
N ILE A 160 -3.03 9.79 5.26
CA ILE A 160 -3.59 10.01 6.59
C ILE A 160 -5.12 10.16 6.50
N PRO A 161 -5.91 9.38 7.26
CA PRO A 161 -7.36 9.53 7.30
C PRO A 161 -7.78 10.97 7.66
N ARG A 162 -8.83 11.46 7.02
CA ARG A 162 -9.38 12.82 7.18
C ARG A 162 -8.47 13.96 6.72
N ARG A 163 -7.29 13.67 6.15
CA ARG A 163 -6.43 14.66 5.48
C ARG A 163 -6.57 14.55 3.97
N SER A 164 -6.28 15.62 3.26
CA SER A 164 -6.43 15.73 1.80
C SER A 164 -5.39 16.68 1.21
N CYS A 165 -5.31 16.73 -0.13
CA CYS A 165 -4.52 17.74 -0.81
C CYS A 165 -4.96 19.16 -0.44
N ILE A 166 -6.27 19.38 -0.19
CA ILE A 166 -6.80 20.71 0.22
C ILE A 166 -6.27 21.07 1.59
N THR A 167 -6.30 20.16 2.56
CA THR A 167 -5.79 20.45 3.91
C THR A 167 -4.27 20.67 3.90
N ASN A 168 -3.52 19.96 3.06
CA ASN A 168 -2.10 20.19 2.87
C ASN A 168 -1.82 21.59 2.31
N LEU A 169 -2.54 21.93 1.23
CA LEU A 169 -2.41 23.25 0.60
C LEU A 169 -2.79 24.39 1.56
N ALA A 170 -3.83 24.21 2.39
CA ALA A 170 -4.24 25.20 3.37
C ALA A 170 -3.14 25.47 4.39
N VAL A 171 -2.49 24.44 4.93
CA VAL A 171 -1.38 24.61 5.87
C VAL A 171 -0.20 25.30 5.19
N TYR A 172 0.15 24.91 3.97
CA TYR A 172 1.23 25.57 3.21
C TYR A 172 0.95 27.05 2.96
N ILE A 173 -0.26 27.39 2.49
CA ILE A 173 -0.64 28.79 2.22
C ILE A 173 -0.65 29.60 3.51
N GLN A 174 -1.16 29.04 4.63
CA GLN A 174 -1.15 29.72 5.91
C GLN A 174 0.27 30.04 6.35
N SER A 175 1.18 29.08 6.30
CA SER A 175 2.59 29.31 6.68
C SER A 175 3.29 30.33 5.79
N ALA A 176 3.03 30.31 4.48
CA ALA A 176 3.59 31.28 3.54
C ALA A 176 3.02 32.68 3.78
N TRP A 177 1.71 32.80 4.08
CA TRP A 177 1.06 34.07 4.38
C TRP A 177 1.58 34.70 5.68
N GLU A 178 1.76 33.89 6.73
CA GLU A 178 2.32 34.34 8.02
C GLU A 178 3.74 34.88 7.81
N ALA A 179 4.62 34.14 7.10
CA ALA A 179 5.97 34.57 6.83
C ALA A 179 6.02 35.89 6.05
N ILE A 180 5.17 36.06 5.02
CA ILE A 180 5.10 37.30 4.23
C ILE A 180 4.56 38.46 5.10
N SER A 181 3.57 38.21 5.95
CA SER A 181 3.01 39.22 6.87
C SER A 181 4.05 39.73 7.88
N ASP A 182 4.96 38.82 8.28
CA ASP A 182 6.07 39.18 9.19
C ASP A 182 7.28 39.81 8.46
N GLY A 183 7.15 40.06 7.15
CA GLY A 183 8.19 40.68 6.32
C GLY A 183 9.28 39.74 5.81
N TYR A 184 9.08 38.42 5.90
CA TYR A 184 10.03 37.42 5.38
C TYR A 184 9.71 37.03 3.94
N GLN A 185 10.75 36.61 3.21
CA GLN A 185 10.62 35.94 1.94
C GLN A 185 10.38 34.46 2.19
N THR A 186 9.50 33.82 1.39
CA THR A 186 9.25 32.38 1.43
C THR A 186 9.73 31.74 0.13
N ASP A 187 10.66 30.79 0.23
CA ASP A 187 11.13 29.97 -0.89
C ASP A 187 10.55 28.55 -0.76
N ALA A 188 9.88 28.05 -1.81
CA ALA A 188 9.28 26.73 -1.81
C ALA A 188 10.05 25.78 -2.72
N ILE A 189 10.48 24.63 -2.18
CA ILE A 189 11.16 23.58 -2.93
C ILE A 189 10.25 22.38 -3.03
N TYR A 190 9.86 22.02 -4.26
CA TYR A 190 9.01 20.84 -4.53
C TYR A 190 9.88 19.66 -4.94
N THR A 191 9.76 18.55 -4.21
CA THR A 191 10.44 17.29 -4.51
C THR A 191 9.45 16.19 -4.78
N ASP A 192 9.81 15.22 -5.65
CA ASP A 192 8.98 14.03 -5.94
C ASP A 192 9.86 12.78 -6.07
N TYR A 193 9.38 11.66 -5.59
CA TYR A 193 10.07 10.38 -5.68
C TYR A 193 9.60 9.58 -6.90
N SER A 194 10.52 9.23 -7.78
CA SER A 194 10.23 8.32 -8.88
C SER A 194 9.96 6.91 -8.37
N ALA A 195 8.82 6.33 -8.80
CA ALA A 195 8.43 4.96 -8.44
C ALA A 195 8.48 4.68 -6.93
N ALA A 196 7.96 5.61 -6.11
CA ALA A 196 8.10 5.61 -4.65
C ALA A 196 7.82 4.26 -3.98
N PHE A 197 6.71 3.57 -4.34
CA PHE A 197 6.38 2.27 -3.76
C PHE A 197 7.32 1.14 -4.19
N GLN A 198 7.73 1.11 -5.47
CA GLN A 198 8.62 0.08 -6.00
C GLN A 198 10.06 0.25 -5.49
N SER A 199 10.46 1.48 -5.15
CA SER A 199 11.79 1.78 -4.65
C SER A 199 11.95 1.56 -3.14
N VAL A 200 10.88 1.19 -2.42
CA VAL A 200 10.96 0.87 -0.99
C VAL A 200 11.83 -0.37 -0.78
N ASN A 201 12.90 -0.22 -0.01
CA ASN A 201 13.71 -1.35 0.43
C ASN A 201 12.99 -2.13 1.53
N HIS A 202 12.59 -3.37 1.23
CA HIS A 202 11.80 -4.20 2.14
C HIS A 202 12.58 -4.56 3.42
N SER A 203 13.90 -4.78 3.34
CA SER A 203 14.73 -5.08 4.51
C SER A 203 14.78 -3.90 5.47
N LEU A 204 14.92 -2.68 4.94
CA LEU A 204 14.87 -1.46 5.73
C LEU A 204 13.48 -1.21 6.33
N LEU A 205 12.41 -1.47 5.58
CA LEU A 205 11.05 -1.37 6.07
C LEU A 205 10.80 -2.32 7.24
N ILE A 206 11.20 -3.59 7.11
CA ILE A 206 11.08 -4.59 8.17
C ILE A 206 11.95 -4.19 9.39
N HIS A 207 13.15 -3.66 9.15
CA HIS A 207 14.00 -3.17 10.23
C HIS A 207 13.32 -2.04 11.00
N LYS A 208 12.70 -1.07 10.33
CA LYS A 208 11.93 0.01 10.97
C LYS A 208 10.72 -0.52 11.73
N LEU A 209 9.96 -1.45 11.13
CA LEU A 209 8.80 -2.05 11.80
C LEU A 209 9.18 -2.81 13.07
N LYS A 210 10.35 -3.48 13.10
CA LYS A 210 10.87 -4.15 14.32
C LYS A 210 11.22 -3.18 15.46
N LYS A 211 11.37 -1.89 15.18
CA LYS A 211 11.60 -0.86 16.21
C LYS A 211 10.31 -0.34 16.84
N ILE A 212 9.16 -0.68 16.26
CA ILE A 212 7.85 -0.41 16.88
C ILE A 212 7.71 -1.42 18.03
N PRO A 213 7.50 -0.97 19.28
CA PRO A 213 7.38 -1.87 20.43
C PRO A 213 6.21 -2.85 20.23
N THR A 214 6.50 -4.14 20.30
CA THR A 214 5.51 -5.23 20.26
C THR A 214 5.68 -6.12 21.49
N ASN A 215 4.58 -6.74 21.94
CA ASN A 215 4.63 -7.76 23.01
C ASN A 215 5.12 -9.09 22.44
#